data_e9d0aef9580abc7346edc1e12fc0dc02
#
_entry.id   e9d0aef9580abc7346edc1e12fc0dc02
#
_cell.length_a   1.000
_cell.length_b   1.000
_cell.length_c   1.000
_cell.angle_alpha   90.00
_cell.angle_beta   90.00
_cell.angle_gamma   90.00
#
_symmetry.space_group_name_H-M   'P 1'
#
loop_
_entity.id
_entity.type
_entity.pdbx_description
1 polymer ?
#
loop_
_entity_poly.entity_id
_entity_poly.type
_entity_poly.pdbx_seq_one_letter_code
_entity_poly.pdbx_strand_id
1 'polypeptide(L)'
;MKNFKSFILFTLIGILVGIFVSCGNKDEQNIIALKKESRARAVKSITKFSDEYFMSSELKKNGTVTFDAQIKDFKNTIKSSKADKDPLNAEGIENLIKNNIGLNFTFVNDKKEKALFYSYGIKSPAPGMSDLPIFLMKFGDKNIEAASPFLKETTFYLPSNGIGKFLALVSPKNFLSFFNMDFSYNEIKNMMTMQLDRHSQKRYLNAEKALYKKADIKKTDSGYKIAFNNEQLKQVPSLLWYALKNDNRLKLMLNMYENVLTKEIMDSFSENISPEKMAIPENFRITEEIIVKDGLISKDMFTVFAADKPLLKLSYEIEDYNYVLNNLIASIELFNDVDSSSHTITYTSRGESNENKADFMINMWLTANDSMSEDLTLGALNYSVLIDKTKQSDNFKASMNFAFPKMIPVYSDDGYEGNRMEIMEASVSGSFNKKSADTVEFGINKININSSKEMGGGSLNIELDSKMVITNKIIKKIEMPKDRVNVLEMSSEDWTKTKDEFMMQLENLSKEYGK
;
A
#
# COMPACT_ATOMS: atom_id res chain seq x y z
N MET A 1 -23.62 -17.74 -13.72
CA MET A 1 -22.28 -17.21 -14.06
C MET A 1 -21.92 -15.89 -13.38
N LYS A 2 -22.79 -14.83 -13.33
CA LYS A 2 -22.47 -13.56 -12.62
C LYS A 2 -22.08 -13.77 -11.14
N ASN A 3 -22.86 -14.55 -10.40
CA ASN A 3 -22.63 -14.81 -8.97
C ASN A 3 -21.38 -15.64 -8.70
N PHE A 4 -20.97 -16.48 -9.67
CA PHE A 4 -19.79 -17.32 -9.56
C PHE A 4 -18.47 -16.54 -9.72
N LYS A 5 -18.41 -15.55 -10.64
CA LYS A 5 -17.25 -14.64 -10.76
C LYS A 5 -17.05 -13.82 -9.49
N SER A 6 -18.14 -13.39 -8.85
CA SER A 6 -18.10 -12.71 -7.55
C SER A 6 -17.57 -13.62 -6.45
N PHE A 7 -17.96 -14.91 -6.43
CA PHE A 7 -17.46 -15.88 -5.47
C PHE A 7 -15.95 -16.08 -5.60
N ILE A 8 -15.42 -16.26 -6.82
CA ILE A 8 -13.97 -16.39 -7.07
C ILE A 8 -13.23 -15.15 -6.57
N LEU A 9 -13.71 -13.95 -6.87
CA LEU A 9 -13.09 -12.69 -6.42
C LEU A 9 -13.05 -12.60 -4.89
N PHE A 10 -14.14 -12.99 -4.20
CA PHE A 10 -14.20 -13.00 -2.73
C PHE A 10 -13.30 -14.06 -2.11
N THR A 11 -13.22 -15.22 -2.73
CA THR A 11 -12.30 -16.29 -2.29
C THR A 11 -10.86 -15.81 -2.40
N LEU A 12 -10.50 -15.14 -3.49
CA LEU A 12 -9.20 -14.49 -3.70
C LEU A 12 -8.86 -13.45 -2.61
N ILE A 13 -9.76 -12.52 -2.38
CA ILE A 13 -9.59 -11.47 -1.36
C ILE A 13 -9.53 -12.10 0.04
N GLY A 14 -10.37 -13.08 0.32
CA GLY A 14 -10.44 -13.76 1.62
C GLY A 14 -9.18 -14.53 1.97
N ILE A 15 -8.55 -15.18 0.98
CA ILE A 15 -7.31 -15.94 1.17
C ILE A 15 -6.11 -15.01 1.34
N LEU A 16 -6.04 -13.92 0.58
CA LEU A 16 -5.01 -12.89 0.76
C LEU A 16 -5.07 -12.20 2.13
N VAL A 17 -6.27 -12.09 2.70
CA VAL A 17 -6.52 -11.46 4.01
C VAL A 17 -6.66 -12.49 5.14
N GLY A 18 -6.89 -13.77 4.83
CA GLY A 18 -7.21 -14.88 5.73
C GLY A 18 -6.09 -15.28 6.67
N ILE A 19 -5.79 -14.44 7.60
CA ILE A 19 -4.68 -14.57 8.53
C ILE A 19 -5.17 -14.47 9.98
N PHE A 20 -5.94 -15.40 10.59
CA PHE A 20 -6.00 -15.45 12.08
C PHE A 20 -6.89 -16.56 12.70
N VAL A 21 -6.31 -17.30 13.59
CA VAL A 21 -6.62 -18.01 14.89
C VAL A 21 -7.98 -18.71 15.17
N SER A 22 -7.90 -19.82 15.80
CA SER A 22 -8.64 -21.06 15.91
C SER A 22 -9.52 -21.38 17.15
N CYS A 23 -10.45 -22.31 16.98
CA CYS A 23 -10.84 -23.41 17.88
C CYS A 23 -11.71 -24.43 17.12
N GLY A 24 -11.29 -25.69 17.05
CA GLY A 24 -11.99 -26.79 16.38
C GLY A 24 -11.51 -28.16 16.89
N ASN A 25 -11.83 -29.24 16.18
CA ASN A 25 -11.30 -30.59 16.38
C ASN A 25 -9.75 -30.59 16.39
N LYS A 26 -9.13 -31.61 16.92
CA LYS A 26 -7.65 -31.64 17.13
C LYS A 26 -6.84 -31.32 15.88
N ASP A 27 -7.23 -31.83 14.71
CA ASP A 27 -6.54 -31.56 13.46
C ASP A 27 -6.87 -30.16 12.90
N GLU A 28 -8.10 -29.70 13.03
CA GLU A 28 -8.48 -28.30 12.78
C GLU A 28 -7.64 -27.35 13.66
N GLN A 29 -7.50 -27.67 14.95
CA GLN A 29 -6.68 -26.88 15.89
C GLN A 29 -5.21 -26.86 15.50
N ASN A 30 -4.66 -28.02 15.06
CA ASN A 30 -3.28 -28.12 14.62
C ASN A 30 -3.01 -27.26 13.37
N ILE A 31 -3.88 -27.33 12.36
CA ILE A 31 -3.73 -26.54 11.11
C ILE A 31 -3.76 -25.05 11.43
N ILE A 32 -4.71 -24.64 12.25
CA ILE A 32 -4.87 -23.24 12.59
C ILE A 32 -3.72 -22.76 13.47
N ALA A 33 -3.22 -23.58 14.41
CA ALA A 33 -2.04 -23.28 15.18
C ALA A 33 -0.80 -23.14 14.29
N LEU A 34 -0.64 -24.05 13.33
CA LEU A 34 0.43 -24.04 12.34
C LEU A 34 0.39 -22.79 11.46
N LYS A 35 -0.78 -22.44 10.92
CA LYS A 35 -0.98 -21.19 10.18
C LYS A 35 -0.64 -19.96 11.02
N LYS A 36 -1.09 -19.93 12.26
CA LYS A 36 -0.80 -18.83 13.20
C LYS A 36 0.71 -18.69 13.45
N GLU A 37 1.40 -19.79 13.73
CA GLU A 37 2.86 -19.75 14.00
C GLU A 37 3.64 -19.32 12.77
N SER A 38 3.33 -19.89 11.59
CA SER A 38 3.97 -19.54 10.33
C SER A 38 3.82 -18.06 10.01
N ARG A 39 2.63 -17.50 10.22
CA ARG A 39 2.35 -16.07 10.06
C ARG A 39 3.09 -15.22 11.10
N ALA A 40 3.09 -15.63 12.37
CA ALA A 40 3.80 -14.90 13.41
C ALA A 40 5.31 -14.80 13.09
N ARG A 41 5.89 -15.88 12.56
CA ARG A 41 7.26 -15.90 12.06
C ARG A 41 7.44 -14.97 10.87
N ALA A 42 6.53 -15.04 9.89
CA ALA A 42 6.52 -14.16 8.75
C ALA A 42 6.47 -12.68 9.16
N VAL A 43 5.51 -12.29 9.99
CA VAL A 43 5.39 -10.92 10.51
C VAL A 43 6.63 -10.50 11.30
N LYS A 44 7.17 -11.37 12.14
CA LYS A 44 8.39 -11.09 12.91
C LYS A 44 9.57 -10.77 12.02
N SER A 45 9.74 -11.48 10.94
CA SER A 45 10.83 -11.30 10.00
C SER A 45 10.70 -10.00 9.18
N ILE A 46 9.48 -9.67 8.67
CA ILE A 46 9.19 -8.37 8.05
C ILE A 46 9.44 -7.24 9.05
N THR A 47 8.97 -7.41 10.29
CA THR A 47 9.16 -6.42 11.35
C THR A 47 10.65 -6.21 11.65
N LYS A 48 11.44 -7.30 11.72
CA LYS A 48 12.89 -7.21 11.94
C LYS A 48 13.57 -6.39 10.84
N PHE A 49 13.26 -6.64 9.57
CA PHE A 49 13.79 -5.84 8.46
C PHE A 49 13.37 -4.36 8.58
N SER A 50 12.08 -4.13 8.78
CA SER A 50 11.53 -2.78 8.90
C SER A 50 12.11 -2.02 10.11
N ASP A 51 12.41 -2.72 11.20
CA ASP A 51 13.01 -2.11 12.39
C ASP A 51 14.51 -1.84 12.20
N GLU A 52 15.21 -2.72 11.52
CA GLU A 52 16.65 -2.56 11.26
C GLU A 52 16.95 -1.31 10.42
N TYR A 53 16.11 -1.05 9.40
CA TYR A 53 16.35 0.04 8.44
C TYR A 53 15.45 1.26 8.66
N PHE A 54 14.24 1.10 9.17
CA PHE A 54 13.26 2.18 9.27
C PHE A 54 12.76 2.45 10.69
N MET A 55 13.29 1.75 11.69
CA MET A 55 12.89 1.88 13.11
C MET A 55 11.35 1.81 13.31
N SER A 56 10.68 1.01 12.51
CA SER A 56 9.20 1.06 12.41
C SER A 56 8.50 0.72 13.73
N SER A 57 9.01 -0.24 14.53
CA SER A 57 8.44 -0.57 15.84
C SER A 57 8.64 0.54 16.87
N GLU A 58 9.72 1.29 16.79
CA GLU A 58 9.98 2.41 17.69
C GLU A 58 9.14 3.61 17.31
N LEU A 59 9.05 3.94 16.00
CA LEU A 59 8.16 5.00 15.51
C LEU A 59 6.69 4.75 15.85
N LYS A 60 6.28 3.48 15.94
CA LYS A 60 4.93 3.11 16.41
C LYS A 60 4.68 3.49 17.86
N LYS A 61 5.72 3.53 18.68
CA LYS A 61 5.60 3.86 20.10
C LYS A 61 5.70 5.35 20.32
N ASN A 62 6.72 5.97 19.75
CA ASN A 62 7.01 7.40 19.86
C ASN A 62 8.15 7.73 18.88
N GLY A 63 8.14 8.90 18.27
CA GLY A 63 9.27 9.26 17.41
C GLY A 63 9.02 10.40 16.45
N THR A 64 10.07 10.77 15.75
CA THR A 64 10.06 11.85 14.77
C THR A 64 10.69 11.36 13.47
N VAL A 65 10.10 11.74 12.35
CA VAL A 65 10.69 11.68 11.02
C VAL A 65 10.78 13.11 10.50
N THR A 66 11.97 13.55 10.13
CA THR A 66 12.16 14.80 9.41
C THR A 66 12.70 14.50 8.02
N PHE A 67 12.28 15.25 7.04
CA PHE A 67 12.79 15.18 5.68
C PHE A 67 12.98 16.60 5.16
N ASP A 68 14.20 16.90 4.78
CA ASP A 68 14.59 18.13 4.08
C ASP A 68 15.06 17.74 2.69
N ALA A 69 14.64 18.48 1.67
CA ALA A 69 15.07 18.25 0.30
C ALA A 69 15.20 19.56 -0.47
N GLN A 70 16.26 19.68 -1.25
CA GLN A 70 16.52 20.78 -2.16
C GLN A 70 16.89 20.24 -3.53
N ILE A 71 16.24 20.72 -4.58
CA ILE A 71 16.56 20.35 -5.94
C ILE A 71 17.83 21.10 -6.34
N LYS A 72 18.85 20.39 -6.83
CA LYS A 72 20.12 20.95 -7.31
C LYS A 72 20.20 21.01 -8.82
N ASP A 73 19.68 20.01 -9.51
CA ASP A 73 19.60 19.95 -10.98
C ASP A 73 18.34 19.21 -11.39
N PHE A 74 17.80 19.59 -12.52
CA PHE A 74 16.57 19.01 -13.08
C PHE A 74 16.67 18.96 -14.60
N LYS A 75 16.57 17.75 -15.16
CA LYS A 75 16.56 17.54 -16.60
C LYS A 75 15.39 16.65 -16.96
N ASN A 76 14.46 17.19 -17.73
CA ASN A 76 13.30 16.46 -18.23
C ASN A 76 13.31 16.45 -19.76
N THR A 77 13.41 15.27 -20.34
CA THR A 77 13.28 15.05 -21.78
C THR A 77 12.03 14.23 -22.14
N ILE A 78 11.20 13.86 -21.16
CA ILE A 78 9.95 13.16 -21.37
C ILE A 78 8.97 14.11 -22.05
N LYS A 79 8.52 13.75 -23.24
CA LYS A 79 7.51 14.53 -23.98
C LYS A 79 6.12 14.23 -23.43
N SER A 80 5.54 15.18 -22.71
CA SER A 80 4.12 15.12 -22.32
C SER A 80 3.24 15.66 -23.44
N SER A 81 2.22 14.93 -23.83
CA SER A 81 1.24 15.37 -24.83
C SER A 81 0.30 16.49 -24.33
N LYS A 82 0.44 16.93 -23.06
CA LYS A 82 -0.42 17.96 -22.41
C LYS A 82 0.37 19.01 -21.64
N ALA A 83 1.60 19.32 -22.06
CA ALA A 83 2.55 20.16 -21.33
C ALA A 83 2.16 21.64 -21.11
N ASP A 84 1.09 22.13 -21.72
CA ASP A 84 0.76 23.57 -21.67
C ASP A 84 0.03 24.04 -20.41
N LYS A 85 -0.24 23.18 -19.42
CA LYS A 85 -0.97 23.55 -18.19
C LYS A 85 -0.45 22.92 -16.89
N ASP A 86 0.76 22.38 -16.89
CA ASP A 86 1.29 21.74 -15.68
C ASP A 86 1.94 22.80 -14.75
N PRO A 87 1.50 22.95 -13.49
CA PRO A 87 2.08 23.92 -12.55
C PRO A 87 3.53 23.60 -12.18
N LEU A 88 4.03 22.41 -12.48
CA LEU A 88 5.43 22.02 -12.41
C LEU A 88 6.12 22.13 -13.79
N ASN A 89 5.86 23.22 -14.51
CA ASN A 89 6.59 23.48 -15.75
C ASN A 89 8.11 23.64 -15.44
N ALA A 90 8.95 23.40 -16.43
CA ALA A 90 10.41 23.50 -16.28
C ALA A 90 10.84 24.85 -15.68
N GLU A 91 10.17 25.94 -16.02
CA GLU A 91 10.41 27.29 -15.51
C GLU A 91 10.15 27.39 -13.98
N GLY A 92 9.09 26.78 -13.47
CA GLY A 92 8.82 26.74 -12.03
C GLY A 92 9.91 26.02 -11.25
N ILE A 93 10.38 24.87 -11.77
CA ILE A 93 11.47 24.12 -11.15
C ILE A 93 12.81 24.87 -11.24
N GLU A 94 13.11 25.47 -12.38
CA GLU A 94 14.31 26.31 -12.55
C GLU A 94 14.32 27.47 -11.55
N ASN A 95 13.16 28.11 -11.29
CA ASN A 95 13.03 29.15 -10.28
C ASN A 95 13.29 28.63 -8.86
N LEU A 96 12.78 27.42 -8.51
CA LEU A 96 13.09 26.80 -7.22
C LEU A 96 14.59 26.55 -7.05
N ILE A 97 15.25 26.05 -8.10
CA ILE A 97 16.70 25.79 -8.09
C ILE A 97 17.48 27.12 -7.95
N LYS A 98 17.16 28.10 -8.79
CA LYS A 98 17.82 29.41 -8.80
C LYS A 98 17.75 30.12 -7.45
N ASN A 99 16.60 30.02 -6.79
CA ASN A 99 16.37 30.66 -5.48
C ASN A 99 16.76 29.76 -4.29
N ASN A 100 17.34 28.60 -4.54
CA ASN A 100 17.71 27.62 -3.51
C ASN A 100 16.53 27.25 -2.59
N ILE A 101 15.33 27.12 -3.14
CA ILE A 101 14.13 26.77 -2.38
C ILE A 101 14.08 25.25 -2.21
N GLY A 102 13.94 24.80 -0.99
CA GLY A 102 13.73 23.40 -0.62
C GLY A 102 12.38 23.17 0.03
N LEU A 103 12.08 21.91 0.24
CA LEU A 103 10.88 21.47 0.97
C LEU A 103 11.33 20.81 2.27
N ASN A 104 10.54 21.02 3.32
CA ASN A 104 10.69 20.26 4.53
C ASN A 104 9.39 19.55 4.91
N PHE A 105 9.56 18.42 5.56
CA PHE A 105 8.48 17.64 6.12
C PHE A 105 8.88 17.16 7.50
N THR A 106 7.96 17.25 8.46
CA THR A 106 8.14 16.68 9.79
C THR A 106 6.91 15.86 10.16
N PHE A 107 7.15 14.63 10.59
CA PHE A 107 6.15 13.75 11.18
C PHE A 107 6.55 13.48 12.64
N VAL A 108 5.61 13.58 13.56
CA VAL A 108 5.81 13.24 14.97
C VAL A 108 4.71 12.32 15.44
N ASN A 109 5.07 11.18 15.99
CA ASN A 109 4.17 10.35 16.78
C ASN A 109 4.42 10.63 18.26
N ASP A 110 3.49 11.31 18.91
CA ASP A 110 3.53 11.59 20.34
C ASP A 110 2.51 10.72 21.10
N LYS A 111 3.02 9.66 21.72
CA LYS A 111 2.20 8.75 22.51
C LYS A 111 1.63 9.43 23.77
N LYS A 112 2.33 10.40 24.33
CA LYS A 112 1.90 11.11 25.56
C LYS A 112 0.69 11.99 25.25
N GLU A 113 0.74 12.71 24.14
CA GLU A 113 -0.38 13.52 23.65
C GLU A 113 -1.45 12.70 22.92
N LYS A 114 -1.18 11.42 22.63
CA LYS A 114 -2.00 10.57 21.74
C LYS A 114 -2.31 11.29 20.44
N ALA A 115 -1.29 11.74 19.78
CA ALA A 115 -1.41 12.52 18.56
C ALA A 115 -0.31 12.21 17.56
N LEU A 116 -0.68 12.24 16.26
CA LEU A 116 0.24 12.29 15.15
C LEU A 116 0.25 13.71 14.59
N PHE A 117 1.42 14.28 14.45
CA PHE A 117 1.60 15.61 13.90
C PHE A 117 2.32 15.52 12.57
N TYR A 118 1.90 16.39 11.65
CA TYR A 118 2.53 16.57 10.35
C TYR A 118 2.78 18.05 10.13
N SER A 119 3.95 18.39 9.62
CA SER A 119 4.28 19.75 9.18
C SER A 119 4.90 19.65 7.79
N TYR A 120 4.37 20.44 6.87
CA TYR A 120 4.95 20.66 5.55
C TYR A 120 5.39 22.11 5.48
N GLY A 121 6.57 22.36 4.94
CA GLY A 121 7.10 23.71 4.85
C GLY A 121 8.03 23.90 3.67
N ILE A 122 8.40 25.17 3.50
CA ILE A 122 9.42 25.61 2.55
C ILE A 122 10.68 25.99 3.34
N LYS A 123 11.83 25.65 2.75
CA LYS A 123 13.14 26.04 3.23
C LYS A 123 13.74 27.02 2.22
N SER A 124 14.07 28.21 2.65
CA SER A 124 14.68 29.22 1.79
C SER A 124 15.85 29.87 2.52
N PRO A 125 16.94 30.24 1.79
CA PRO A 125 18.05 30.98 2.37
C PRO A 125 17.69 32.43 2.76
N ALA A 126 16.50 32.91 2.38
CA ALA A 126 16.05 34.25 2.72
C ALA A 126 15.89 34.43 4.24
N PRO A 127 16.25 35.60 4.78
CA PRO A 127 16.13 35.90 6.22
C PRO A 127 14.71 35.66 6.73
N GLY A 128 14.58 34.88 7.82
CA GLY A 128 13.30 34.55 8.44
C GLY A 128 12.56 33.37 7.81
N MET A 129 13.08 32.75 6.73
CA MET A 129 12.42 31.68 5.98
C MET A 129 13.22 30.36 5.96
N SER A 130 14.16 30.21 6.86
CA SER A 130 14.97 28.99 6.92
C SER A 130 14.15 27.71 7.18
N ASP A 131 12.92 27.85 7.69
CA ASP A 131 12.02 26.70 8.00
C ASP A 131 10.57 27.22 8.17
N LEU A 132 9.96 27.67 7.06
CA LEU A 132 8.60 28.22 7.10
C LEU A 132 7.56 27.09 6.92
N PRO A 133 6.78 26.74 7.95
CA PRO A 133 5.70 25.79 7.76
C PRO A 133 4.60 26.42 6.88
N ILE A 134 4.12 25.66 5.89
CA ILE A 134 2.98 26.05 5.05
C ILE A 134 1.70 25.45 5.62
N PHE A 135 1.81 24.22 6.10
CA PHE A 135 0.67 23.44 6.53
C PHE A 135 1.03 22.57 7.74
N LEU A 136 0.18 22.62 8.74
CA LEU A 136 0.24 21.80 9.95
C LEU A 136 -0.99 20.94 10.04
N MET A 137 -0.82 19.68 10.45
CA MET A 137 -1.94 18.76 10.69
C MET A 137 -1.69 17.97 11.98
N LYS A 138 -2.75 17.73 12.73
CA LYS A 138 -2.73 16.90 13.93
C LYS A 138 -3.90 15.92 13.89
N PHE A 139 -3.60 14.65 14.04
CA PHE A 139 -4.59 13.59 14.28
C PHE A 139 -4.55 13.23 15.76
N GLY A 140 -5.49 13.77 16.50
CA GLY A 140 -5.63 13.53 17.93
C GLY A 140 -6.57 12.37 18.24
N ASP A 141 -6.87 12.19 19.53
CA ASP A 141 -7.75 11.11 19.99
C ASP A 141 -9.23 11.36 19.58
N LYS A 142 -9.64 12.63 19.47
CA LYS A 142 -11.04 13.00 19.17
C LYS A 142 -11.20 13.87 17.93
N ASN A 143 -10.16 14.59 17.53
CA ASN A 143 -10.24 15.57 16.47
C ASN A 143 -9.06 15.43 15.51
N ILE A 144 -9.33 15.76 14.25
CA ILE A 144 -8.34 16.11 13.26
C ILE A 144 -8.25 17.63 13.28
N GLU A 145 -7.05 18.16 13.33
CA GLU A 145 -6.79 19.60 13.36
C GLU A 145 -5.88 19.95 12.19
N ALA A 146 -6.16 21.04 11.51
CA ALA A 146 -5.34 21.58 10.43
C ALA A 146 -5.13 23.08 10.65
N ALA A 147 -3.94 23.57 10.34
CA ALA A 147 -3.62 24.98 10.43
C ALA A 147 -2.62 25.37 9.36
N SER A 148 -2.62 26.65 9.00
CA SER A 148 -1.59 27.25 8.19
C SER A 148 -1.22 28.61 8.77
N PRO A 149 0.06 28.97 8.83
CA PRO A 149 0.48 30.32 9.22
C PRO A 149 -0.12 31.43 8.35
N PHE A 150 -0.59 31.09 7.15
CA PHE A 150 -1.26 32.00 6.23
C PHE A 150 -2.73 32.27 6.58
N LEU A 151 -3.28 31.58 7.59
CA LEU A 151 -4.68 31.67 8.02
C LEU A 151 -4.77 32.17 9.47
N LYS A 152 -4.22 33.36 9.76
CA LYS A 152 -4.39 34.16 11.00
C LYS A 152 -4.35 33.35 12.31
N GLU A 153 -3.36 32.48 12.47
CA GLU A 153 -3.19 31.68 13.69
C GLU A 153 -4.42 30.82 14.08
N THR A 154 -5.24 30.45 13.08
CA THR A 154 -6.47 29.68 13.30
C THR A 154 -6.21 28.19 13.07
N THR A 155 -6.67 27.37 13.99
CA THR A 155 -6.75 25.90 13.83
C THR A 155 -8.16 25.51 13.43
N PHE A 156 -8.28 24.94 12.24
CA PHE A 156 -9.51 24.30 11.76
C PHE A 156 -9.58 22.90 12.33
N TYR A 157 -10.66 22.53 12.98
CA TYR A 157 -10.80 21.18 13.50
C TYR A 157 -12.06 20.47 13.04
N LEU A 158 -11.95 19.16 12.96
CA LEU A 158 -12.99 18.24 12.56
C LEU A 158 -13.02 17.07 13.56
N PRO A 159 -14.18 16.65 14.09
CA PRO A 159 -14.26 15.41 14.85
C PRO A 159 -13.66 14.23 14.07
N SER A 160 -12.91 13.35 14.72
CA SER A 160 -12.19 12.26 14.06
C SER A 160 -13.09 11.34 13.22
N ASN A 161 -14.38 11.24 13.59
CA ASN A 161 -15.43 10.52 12.85
C ASN A 161 -16.22 11.42 11.90
N GLY A 162 -15.84 12.68 11.75
CA GLY A 162 -16.55 13.69 10.94
C GLY A 162 -16.12 13.79 9.48
N ILE A 163 -15.08 13.09 9.07
CA ILE A 163 -14.53 13.18 7.70
C ILE A 163 -15.60 12.91 6.64
N GLY A 164 -16.44 11.90 6.83
CA GLY A 164 -17.49 11.61 5.86
C GLY A 164 -18.49 12.76 5.69
N LYS A 165 -18.85 13.42 6.78
CA LYS A 165 -19.73 14.61 6.74
C LYS A 165 -19.04 15.77 6.03
N PHE A 166 -17.77 16.01 6.33
CA PHE A 166 -16.97 17.05 5.68
C PHE A 166 -16.84 16.81 4.17
N LEU A 167 -16.50 15.60 3.77
CA LEU A 167 -16.36 15.25 2.36
C LEU A 167 -17.70 15.38 1.61
N ALA A 168 -18.81 15.04 2.24
CA ALA A 168 -20.14 15.26 1.66
C ALA A 168 -20.47 16.76 1.45
N LEU A 169 -19.91 17.65 2.26
CA LEU A 169 -20.07 19.10 2.07
C LEU A 169 -19.23 19.64 0.90
N VAL A 170 -17.97 19.16 0.76
CA VAL A 170 -17.03 19.71 -0.24
C VAL A 170 -17.12 19.03 -1.60
N SER A 171 -17.64 17.80 -1.67
CA SER A 171 -17.80 17.04 -2.92
C SER A 171 -19.03 16.13 -2.91
N PRO A 172 -20.25 16.69 -2.96
CA PRO A 172 -21.48 15.93 -2.73
C PRO A 172 -21.80 14.88 -3.80
N LYS A 173 -21.15 14.91 -4.98
CA LYS A 173 -21.47 14.00 -6.10
C LYS A 173 -20.71 12.67 -6.09
N ASN A 174 -19.65 12.54 -5.29
CA ASN A 174 -18.69 11.43 -5.42
C ASN A 174 -18.54 10.59 -4.14
N PHE A 175 -19.32 10.85 -3.08
CA PHE A 175 -19.08 10.20 -1.80
C PHE A 175 -20.12 9.15 -1.47
N LEU A 176 -19.65 7.94 -1.51
CA LEU A 176 -20.32 6.75 -1.01
C LEU A 176 -20.36 6.79 0.52
N SER A 177 -21.44 6.27 1.09
CA SER A 177 -21.70 6.14 2.54
C SER A 177 -20.65 5.31 3.33
N PHE A 178 -19.45 5.10 2.77
CA PHE A 178 -18.32 4.40 3.37
C PHE A 178 -17.67 5.14 4.54
N PHE A 179 -17.99 6.42 4.71
CA PHE A 179 -17.25 7.33 5.56
C PHE A 179 -17.72 7.43 7.00
N ASN A 180 -18.15 6.35 7.61
CA ASN A 180 -18.13 6.23 9.05
C ASN A 180 -16.73 5.84 9.57
N MET A 181 -15.67 6.32 8.91
CA MET A 181 -14.30 6.06 9.33
C MET A 181 -13.94 6.99 10.48
N ASP A 182 -13.34 6.43 11.50
CA ASP A 182 -12.74 7.18 12.58
C ASP A 182 -11.25 7.38 12.28
N PHE A 183 -10.83 8.64 12.17
CA PHE A 183 -9.44 9.06 11.99
C PHE A 183 -8.81 9.50 13.32
N SER A 184 -9.22 8.88 14.42
CA SER A 184 -8.56 9.09 15.70
C SER A 184 -7.11 8.58 15.67
N TYR A 185 -6.31 9.12 16.59
CA TYR A 185 -4.91 8.70 16.77
C TYR A 185 -4.72 7.18 16.78
N ASN A 186 -5.57 6.47 17.50
CA ASN A 186 -5.45 5.02 17.62
C ASN A 186 -5.77 4.31 16.30
N GLU A 187 -6.79 4.75 15.57
CA GLU A 187 -7.17 4.15 14.29
C GLU A 187 -6.12 4.40 13.21
N ILE A 188 -5.61 5.63 13.10
CA ILE A 188 -4.52 5.93 12.15
C ILE A 188 -3.25 5.16 12.51
N LYS A 189 -2.90 5.09 13.78
CA LYS A 189 -1.76 4.31 14.24
C LYS A 189 -1.93 2.82 13.89
N ASN A 190 -3.11 2.23 14.09
CA ASN A 190 -3.41 0.88 13.70
C ASN A 190 -3.27 0.69 12.18
N MET A 191 -3.74 1.65 11.37
CA MET A 191 -3.56 1.65 9.92
C MET A 191 -2.08 1.70 9.51
N MET A 192 -1.30 2.62 10.08
CA MET A 192 0.15 2.75 9.79
C MET A 192 0.94 1.50 10.20
N THR A 193 0.48 0.79 11.21
CA THR A 193 1.15 -0.42 11.69
C THR A 193 0.68 -1.69 10.97
N MET A 194 -0.28 -1.56 10.04
CA MET A 194 -0.98 -2.70 9.44
C MET A 194 -1.53 -3.71 10.45
N GLN A 195 -1.58 -3.33 11.72
CA GLN A 195 -2.14 -4.17 12.76
C GLN A 195 -3.66 -4.11 12.72
N LEU A 196 -4.27 -5.27 12.69
CA LEU A 196 -5.71 -5.39 12.89
C LEU A 196 -6.06 -5.07 14.35
N ASP A 197 -7.09 -4.26 14.56
CA ASP A 197 -7.72 -4.15 15.86
C ASP A 197 -8.30 -5.51 16.30
N ARG A 198 -8.55 -5.70 17.59
CA ARG A 198 -9.05 -6.96 18.14
C ARG A 198 -10.38 -7.40 17.54
N HIS A 199 -11.26 -6.46 17.19
CA HIS A 199 -12.58 -6.79 16.62
C HIS A 199 -12.44 -7.25 15.17
N SER A 200 -11.61 -6.58 14.37
CA SER A 200 -11.30 -7.01 13.02
C SER A 200 -10.61 -8.36 13.01
N GLN A 201 -9.61 -8.57 13.88
CA GLN A 201 -8.98 -9.88 14.05
C GLN A 201 -10.00 -10.97 14.34
N LYS A 202 -10.95 -10.73 15.26
CA LYS A 202 -11.98 -11.70 15.62
C LYS A 202 -12.93 -12.00 14.46
N ARG A 203 -13.25 -11.01 13.62
CA ARG A 203 -14.10 -11.21 12.44
C ARG A 203 -13.45 -12.13 11.41
N TYR A 204 -12.20 -11.86 11.05
CA TYR A 204 -11.45 -12.72 10.11
C TYR A 204 -11.26 -14.12 10.67
N LEU A 205 -10.96 -14.22 11.96
CA LEU A 205 -10.87 -15.46 12.68
C LEU A 205 -12.14 -16.31 12.61
N ASN A 206 -13.31 -15.68 12.75
CA ASN A 206 -14.57 -16.40 12.67
C ASN A 206 -14.79 -16.97 11.25
N ALA A 207 -14.38 -16.24 10.21
CA ALA A 207 -14.44 -16.73 8.84
C ALA A 207 -13.49 -17.92 8.62
N GLU A 208 -12.26 -17.83 9.12
CA GLU A 208 -11.28 -18.94 9.04
C GLU A 208 -11.76 -20.18 9.81
N LYS A 209 -12.30 -20.00 11.01
CA LYS A 209 -12.90 -21.11 11.77
C LYS A 209 -14.05 -21.79 11.04
N ALA A 210 -14.90 -20.99 10.40
CA ALA A 210 -16.01 -21.52 9.62
C ALA A 210 -15.50 -22.35 8.43
N LEU A 211 -14.39 -21.94 7.81
CA LEU A 211 -13.78 -22.66 6.70
C LEU A 211 -13.30 -24.07 7.11
N TYR A 212 -12.58 -24.18 8.24
CA TYR A 212 -12.03 -25.47 8.68
C TYR A 212 -13.00 -26.32 9.50
N LYS A 213 -14.08 -25.74 10.00
CA LYS A 213 -15.07 -26.46 10.80
C LYS A 213 -15.73 -27.58 10.00
N LYS A 214 -15.55 -28.83 10.43
CA LYS A 214 -16.04 -30.03 9.75
C LYS A 214 -15.45 -30.29 8.36
N ALA A 215 -14.29 -29.69 8.03
CA ALA A 215 -13.57 -30.04 6.81
C ALA A 215 -13.07 -31.51 6.87
N ASP A 216 -12.96 -32.18 5.72
CA ASP A 216 -12.29 -33.48 5.63
C ASP A 216 -10.78 -33.26 5.59
N ILE A 217 -10.14 -33.50 6.74
CA ILE A 217 -8.72 -33.27 6.94
C ILE A 217 -8.00 -34.59 6.99
N LYS A 218 -7.06 -34.80 6.07
CA LYS A 218 -6.19 -35.96 6.02
C LYS A 218 -4.76 -35.57 6.27
N LYS A 219 -4.16 -36.12 7.34
CA LYS A 219 -2.73 -35.96 7.61
C LYS A 219 -1.93 -36.79 6.60
N THR A 220 -0.85 -36.22 6.07
CA THR A 220 0.13 -36.87 5.20
C THR A 220 1.50 -36.90 5.90
N ASP A 221 2.49 -37.57 5.30
CA ASP A 221 3.86 -37.61 5.85
C ASP A 221 4.50 -36.20 5.88
N SER A 222 4.12 -35.31 4.95
CA SER A 222 4.68 -33.97 4.81
C SER A 222 3.75 -32.83 5.28
N GLY A 223 2.52 -33.14 5.72
CA GLY A 223 1.57 -32.08 6.11
C GLY A 223 0.12 -32.51 6.12
N TYR A 224 -0.75 -31.79 5.37
CA TYR A 224 -2.20 -32.02 5.38
C TYR A 224 -2.80 -31.86 3.99
N LYS A 225 -3.81 -32.69 3.70
CA LYS A 225 -4.75 -32.50 2.57
C LYS A 225 -6.15 -32.25 3.13
N ILE A 226 -6.80 -31.21 2.67
CA ILE A 226 -8.07 -30.72 3.20
C ILE A 226 -9.06 -30.59 2.05
N ALA A 227 -10.27 -31.12 2.26
CA ALA A 227 -11.40 -30.90 1.36
C ALA A 227 -12.52 -30.18 2.09
N PHE A 228 -13.03 -29.12 1.45
CA PHE A 228 -14.10 -28.30 2.02
C PHE A 228 -15.44 -28.71 1.43
N ASN A 229 -16.46 -28.79 2.27
CA ASN A 229 -17.81 -29.13 1.85
C ASN A 229 -18.67 -27.88 1.53
N ASN A 230 -19.80 -28.08 0.87
CA ASN A 230 -20.68 -27.01 0.43
C ASN A 230 -21.24 -26.17 1.58
N GLU A 231 -21.46 -26.73 2.77
CA GLU A 231 -21.97 -26.00 3.93
C GLU A 231 -20.98 -24.95 4.43
N GLN A 232 -19.70 -25.31 4.45
CA GLN A 232 -18.62 -24.38 4.80
C GLN A 232 -18.49 -23.28 3.74
N LEU A 233 -18.51 -23.68 2.47
CA LEU A 233 -18.33 -22.77 1.34
C LEU A 233 -19.49 -21.74 1.23
N LYS A 234 -20.70 -22.09 1.66
CA LYS A 234 -21.81 -21.14 1.73
C LYS A 234 -21.65 -20.09 2.81
N GLN A 235 -21.07 -20.45 3.96
CA GLN A 235 -20.94 -19.55 5.11
C GLN A 235 -19.76 -18.59 5.01
N VAL A 236 -18.64 -19.06 4.50
CA VAL A 236 -17.37 -18.30 4.49
C VAL A 236 -17.45 -16.96 3.77
N PRO A 237 -18.06 -16.84 2.56
CA PRO A 237 -18.12 -15.57 1.85
C PRO A 237 -18.85 -14.47 2.62
N SER A 238 -19.96 -14.77 3.28
CA SER A 238 -20.70 -13.79 4.07
C SER A 238 -19.90 -13.32 5.29
N LEU A 239 -19.19 -14.23 5.95
CA LEU A 239 -18.33 -13.92 7.09
C LEU A 239 -17.12 -13.10 6.68
N LEU A 240 -16.48 -13.45 5.56
CA LEU A 240 -15.38 -12.67 4.98
C LEU A 240 -15.85 -11.28 4.56
N TRP A 241 -16.98 -11.19 3.87
CA TRP A 241 -17.54 -9.91 3.48
C TRP A 241 -17.83 -9.04 4.70
N TYR A 242 -18.42 -9.61 5.74
CA TYR A 242 -18.66 -8.90 6.99
C TYR A 242 -17.34 -8.43 7.64
N ALA A 243 -16.28 -9.23 7.59
CA ALA A 243 -14.97 -8.84 8.09
C ALA A 243 -14.36 -7.71 7.25
N LEU A 244 -14.37 -7.84 5.92
CA LEU A 244 -13.81 -6.89 4.96
C LEU A 244 -14.50 -5.52 5.03
N LYS A 245 -15.82 -5.47 4.94
CA LYS A 245 -16.55 -4.19 4.98
C LYS A 245 -16.43 -3.42 6.29
N ASN A 246 -16.00 -4.09 7.35
CA ASN A 246 -15.76 -3.50 8.66
C ASN A 246 -14.26 -3.34 8.99
N ASP A 247 -13.37 -3.62 8.05
CA ASP A 247 -11.93 -3.36 8.18
C ASP A 247 -11.62 -1.95 7.70
N ASN A 248 -11.28 -1.05 8.64
CA ASN A 248 -11.01 0.35 8.34
C ASN A 248 -9.83 0.56 7.38
N ARG A 249 -8.85 -0.36 7.36
CA ARG A 249 -7.70 -0.30 6.45
C ARG A 249 -8.13 -0.52 5.01
N LEU A 250 -8.98 -1.53 4.79
CA LEU A 250 -9.52 -1.82 3.46
C LEU A 250 -10.49 -0.73 3.00
N LYS A 251 -11.29 -0.17 3.91
CA LYS A 251 -12.13 0.99 3.59
C LYS A 251 -11.30 2.15 3.05
N LEU A 252 -10.17 2.46 3.69
CA LEU A 252 -9.26 3.51 3.22
C LEU A 252 -8.71 3.19 1.82
N MET A 253 -8.24 1.97 1.60
CA MET A 253 -7.72 1.53 0.29
C MET A 253 -8.79 1.59 -0.80
N LEU A 254 -10.00 1.11 -0.52
CA LEU A 254 -11.11 1.10 -1.47
C LEU A 254 -11.59 2.52 -1.80
N ASN A 255 -11.52 3.44 -0.85
CA ASN A 255 -11.86 4.84 -1.06
C ASN A 255 -10.87 5.58 -1.98
N MET A 256 -9.61 5.16 -2.03
CA MET A 256 -8.64 5.68 -3.01
C MET A 256 -8.99 5.29 -4.46
N TYR A 257 -9.87 4.30 -4.65
CA TYR A 257 -10.35 3.80 -5.95
C TYR A 257 -11.84 4.07 -6.15
N GLU A 258 -12.31 5.27 -5.84
CA GLU A 258 -13.73 5.70 -5.84
C GLU A 258 -14.55 5.32 -7.08
N ASN A 259 -13.89 5.22 -8.22
CA ASN A 259 -14.57 4.91 -9.48
C ASN A 259 -14.79 3.40 -9.73
N VAL A 260 -14.26 2.53 -8.85
CA VAL A 260 -14.26 1.08 -9.09
C VAL A 260 -15.37 0.36 -8.32
N LEU A 261 -15.76 0.87 -7.14
CA LEU A 261 -16.74 0.21 -6.26
C LEU A 261 -17.83 1.19 -5.82
N THR A 262 -18.88 1.30 -6.59
CA THR A 262 -20.05 2.11 -6.24
C THR A 262 -20.84 1.49 -5.07
N LYS A 263 -21.64 2.29 -4.36
CA LYS A 263 -22.55 1.79 -3.31
C LYS A 263 -23.45 0.66 -3.84
N GLU A 264 -23.93 0.80 -5.07
CA GLU A 264 -24.77 -0.20 -5.74
C GLU A 264 -24.05 -1.54 -5.92
N ILE A 265 -22.75 -1.50 -6.30
CA ILE A 265 -21.92 -2.70 -6.38
C ILE A 265 -21.78 -3.33 -4.98
N MET A 266 -21.51 -2.53 -3.95
CA MET A 266 -21.33 -3.01 -2.58
C MET A 266 -22.62 -3.56 -1.97
N ASP A 267 -23.76 -2.92 -2.23
CA ASP A 267 -25.08 -3.41 -1.79
C ASP A 267 -25.43 -4.70 -2.54
N SER A 268 -25.21 -4.73 -3.86
CA SER A 268 -25.39 -5.95 -4.68
C SER A 268 -24.51 -7.11 -4.19
N PHE A 269 -23.27 -6.83 -3.79
CA PHE A 269 -22.42 -7.84 -3.17
C PHE A 269 -23.00 -8.35 -1.85
N SER A 270 -23.38 -7.44 -0.96
CA SER A 270 -23.95 -7.80 0.35
C SER A 270 -25.21 -8.67 0.21
N GLU A 271 -26.03 -8.40 -0.80
CA GLU A 271 -27.24 -9.17 -1.08
C GLU A 271 -26.98 -10.54 -1.70
N ASN A 272 -25.95 -10.67 -2.53
CA ASN A 272 -25.69 -11.89 -3.31
C ASN A 272 -24.78 -12.90 -2.60
N ILE A 273 -24.10 -12.52 -1.53
CA ILE A 273 -23.21 -13.41 -0.76
C ILE A 273 -23.84 -13.94 0.53
N SER A 274 -25.15 -13.74 0.75
CA SER A 274 -25.81 -14.38 1.90
C SER A 274 -25.83 -15.89 1.72
N PRO A 275 -25.65 -16.69 2.80
CA PRO A 275 -25.63 -18.16 2.72
C PRO A 275 -26.84 -18.75 2.02
N GLU A 276 -28.02 -18.11 2.19
CA GLU A 276 -29.29 -18.54 1.61
C GLU A 276 -29.35 -18.37 0.09
N LYS A 277 -28.61 -17.36 -0.43
CA LYS A 277 -28.58 -17.04 -1.87
C LYS A 277 -27.37 -17.64 -2.60
N MET A 278 -26.39 -18.17 -1.85
CA MET A 278 -25.21 -18.80 -2.42
C MET A 278 -25.54 -20.18 -2.98
N ALA A 279 -25.77 -20.23 -4.28
CA ALA A 279 -25.88 -21.49 -5.02
C ALA A 279 -24.45 -21.96 -5.39
N ILE A 280 -23.97 -22.98 -4.70
CA ILE A 280 -22.72 -23.67 -5.05
C ILE A 280 -23.09 -24.87 -5.92
N PRO A 281 -22.62 -24.97 -7.16
CA PRO A 281 -22.88 -26.12 -8.01
C PRO A 281 -22.42 -27.43 -7.34
N GLU A 282 -23.16 -28.53 -7.54
CA GLU A 282 -22.84 -29.83 -6.94
C GLU A 282 -21.46 -30.37 -7.33
N ASN A 283 -21.01 -30.05 -8.56
CA ASN A 283 -19.72 -30.42 -9.08
C ASN A 283 -18.58 -29.47 -8.67
N PHE A 284 -18.85 -28.54 -7.76
CA PHE A 284 -17.86 -27.59 -7.26
C PHE A 284 -17.12 -28.17 -6.06
N ARG A 285 -15.78 -28.10 -6.10
CA ARG A 285 -14.92 -28.62 -5.04
C ARG A 285 -13.79 -27.64 -4.75
N ILE A 286 -13.47 -27.49 -3.48
CA ILE A 286 -12.29 -26.75 -3.04
C ILE A 286 -11.41 -27.68 -2.21
N THR A 287 -10.11 -27.65 -2.47
CA THR A 287 -9.10 -28.38 -1.71
C THR A 287 -7.96 -27.48 -1.30
N GLU A 288 -7.31 -27.82 -0.22
CA GLU A 288 -6.10 -27.19 0.25
C GLU A 288 -5.05 -28.26 0.55
N GLU A 289 -3.80 -28.02 0.15
CA GLU A 289 -2.67 -28.87 0.46
C GLU A 289 -1.61 -28.05 1.20
N ILE A 290 -1.26 -28.46 2.41
CA ILE A 290 -0.29 -27.79 3.27
C ILE A 290 0.92 -28.70 3.44
N ILE A 291 2.10 -28.21 3.10
CA ILE A 291 3.38 -28.87 3.35
C ILE A 291 4.06 -28.18 4.55
N VAL A 292 4.52 -29.00 5.49
CA VAL A 292 5.14 -28.55 6.73
C VAL A 292 6.61 -28.94 6.75
N LYS A 293 7.46 -27.97 7.08
CA LYS A 293 8.90 -28.18 7.28
C LYS A 293 9.30 -27.45 8.57
N ASP A 294 10.02 -28.13 9.45
CA ASP A 294 10.50 -27.55 10.71
C ASP A 294 9.39 -26.93 11.60
N GLY A 295 8.19 -27.54 11.57
CA GLY A 295 7.04 -27.06 12.33
C GLY A 295 6.37 -25.80 11.78
N LEU A 296 6.71 -25.39 10.57
CA LEU A 296 6.13 -24.23 9.86
C LEU A 296 5.61 -24.64 8.49
N ILE A 297 4.69 -23.85 7.92
CA ILE A 297 4.18 -24.09 6.57
C ILE A 297 5.25 -23.66 5.57
N SER A 298 5.82 -24.62 4.85
CA SER A 298 6.73 -24.32 3.75
C SER A 298 6.00 -24.09 2.44
N LYS A 299 4.84 -24.73 2.24
CA LYS A 299 3.99 -24.54 1.06
C LYS A 299 2.52 -24.66 1.44
N ASP A 300 1.70 -23.79 0.89
CA ASP A 300 0.24 -23.84 1.01
C ASP A 300 -0.36 -23.64 -0.38
N MET A 301 -1.22 -24.54 -0.77
CA MET A 301 -1.81 -24.55 -2.10
C MET A 301 -3.31 -24.80 -2.01
N PHE A 302 -4.07 -23.82 -2.46
CA PHE A 302 -5.52 -23.81 -2.45
C PHE A 302 -6.05 -23.91 -3.89
N THR A 303 -6.88 -24.89 -4.18
CA THR A 303 -7.40 -25.14 -5.53
C THR A 303 -8.91 -25.23 -5.54
N VAL A 304 -9.51 -24.50 -6.46
CA VAL A 304 -10.94 -24.48 -6.75
C VAL A 304 -11.18 -25.24 -8.05
N PHE A 305 -12.10 -26.21 -8.02
CA PHE A 305 -12.46 -27.02 -9.17
C PHE A 305 -13.92 -26.83 -9.55
N ALA A 306 -14.21 -26.89 -10.85
CA ALA A 306 -15.54 -27.16 -11.38
C ALA A 306 -15.50 -28.53 -12.08
N ALA A 307 -16.27 -29.48 -11.60
CA ALA A 307 -16.05 -30.91 -11.90
C ALA A 307 -14.59 -31.30 -11.52
N ASP A 308 -13.85 -31.83 -12.46
CA ASP A 308 -12.44 -32.21 -12.24
C ASP A 308 -11.43 -31.23 -12.82
N LYS A 309 -11.92 -30.09 -13.38
CA LYS A 309 -11.05 -29.05 -13.94
C LYS A 309 -10.77 -27.97 -12.92
N PRO A 310 -9.50 -27.57 -12.70
CA PRO A 310 -9.19 -26.42 -11.87
C PRO A 310 -9.70 -25.15 -12.54
N LEU A 311 -10.24 -24.22 -11.72
CA LEU A 311 -10.64 -22.87 -12.13
C LEU A 311 -9.71 -21.83 -11.57
N LEU A 312 -9.21 -22.07 -10.35
CA LEU A 312 -8.35 -21.16 -9.64
C LEU A 312 -7.40 -21.98 -8.79
N LYS A 313 -6.14 -21.56 -8.80
CA LYS A 313 -5.13 -22.08 -7.89
C LYS A 313 -4.41 -20.92 -7.23
N LEU A 314 -4.30 -20.97 -5.92
CA LEU A 314 -3.54 -20.04 -5.13
C LEU A 314 -2.45 -20.81 -4.42
N SER A 315 -1.22 -20.35 -4.49
CA SER A 315 -0.14 -21.02 -3.77
C SER A 315 0.84 -20.00 -3.20
N TYR A 316 1.44 -20.36 -2.09
CA TYR A 316 2.67 -19.73 -1.65
C TYR A 316 3.67 -20.80 -1.16
N GLU A 317 4.96 -20.48 -1.29
CA GLU A 317 6.06 -21.29 -0.83
C GLU A 317 7.11 -20.40 -0.18
N ILE A 318 7.56 -20.76 1.02
CA ILE A 318 8.56 -20.04 1.80
C ILE A 318 9.66 -21.02 2.17
N GLU A 319 10.88 -20.79 1.71
CA GLU A 319 12.01 -21.64 2.03
C GLU A 319 12.58 -21.35 3.42
N ASP A 320 12.63 -20.08 3.81
CA ASP A 320 13.20 -19.65 5.08
C ASP A 320 12.39 -18.52 5.72
N TYR A 321 11.99 -18.72 6.96
CA TYR A 321 11.29 -17.76 7.79
C TYR A 321 12.20 -16.81 8.57
N ASN A 322 13.52 -16.96 8.52
CA ASN A 322 14.43 -16.09 9.25
C ASN A 322 14.52 -14.70 8.66
N TYR A 323 14.35 -14.62 7.33
CA TYR A 323 14.13 -13.38 6.59
C TYR A 323 12.93 -13.62 5.69
N VAL A 324 11.80 -13.01 5.96
CA VAL A 324 10.50 -13.27 5.31
C VAL A 324 10.54 -13.15 3.81
N LEU A 325 11.55 -12.55 3.34
CA LEU A 325 11.65 -12.28 1.95
C LEU A 325 12.68 -13.20 1.30
N ASN A 326 13.22 -14.16 2.05
CA ASN A 326 14.07 -15.18 1.49
C ASN A 326 13.23 -16.25 0.81
N ASN A 327 13.18 -16.15 -0.53
CA ASN A 327 12.55 -17.12 -1.40
C ASN A 327 11.06 -17.37 -1.08
N LEU A 328 10.31 -16.29 -0.88
CA LEU A 328 8.85 -16.36 -0.94
C LEU A 328 8.43 -16.35 -2.41
N ILE A 329 7.72 -17.38 -2.81
CA ILE A 329 7.03 -17.45 -4.11
C ILE A 329 5.54 -17.52 -3.81
N ALA A 330 4.74 -16.63 -4.39
CA ALA A 330 3.29 -16.70 -4.34
C ALA A 330 2.73 -16.62 -5.74
N SER A 331 1.71 -17.42 -6.05
CA SER A 331 1.06 -17.39 -7.35
C SER A 331 -0.46 -17.47 -7.26
N ILE A 332 -1.10 -16.80 -8.21
CA ILE A 332 -2.53 -16.87 -8.49
C ILE A 332 -2.67 -17.30 -9.94
N GLU A 333 -3.25 -18.46 -10.16
CA GLU A 333 -3.47 -19.03 -11.49
C GLU A 333 -4.97 -19.17 -11.75
N LEU A 334 -5.44 -18.49 -12.78
CA LEU A 334 -6.83 -18.51 -13.24
C LEU A 334 -6.91 -19.33 -14.53
N PHE A 335 -7.68 -20.40 -14.51
CA PHE A 335 -7.86 -21.28 -15.66
C PHE A 335 -9.12 -20.88 -16.43
N ASN A 336 -9.01 -20.96 -17.75
CA ASN A 336 -10.18 -20.84 -18.62
C ASN A 336 -10.86 -22.21 -18.74
N ASP A 337 -12.17 -22.24 -18.61
CA ASP A 337 -12.97 -23.47 -18.70
C ASP A 337 -13.13 -23.99 -20.13
N VAL A 338 -12.85 -23.17 -21.15
CA VAL A 338 -13.11 -23.46 -22.57
C VAL A 338 -11.90 -24.09 -23.27
N ASP A 339 -10.71 -23.52 -23.09
CA ASP A 339 -9.52 -23.83 -23.93
C ASP A 339 -8.29 -24.29 -23.13
N SER A 340 -8.44 -24.51 -21.82
CA SER A 340 -7.33 -24.89 -20.92
C SER A 340 -6.19 -23.85 -20.83
N SER A 341 -6.42 -22.64 -21.32
CA SER A 341 -5.49 -21.53 -21.09
C SER A 341 -5.54 -21.05 -19.64
N SER A 342 -4.47 -20.45 -19.16
CA SER A 342 -4.44 -19.86 -17.83
C SER A 342 -3.78 -18.48 -17.82
N HIS A 343 -4.15 -17.68 -16.82
CA HIS A 343 -3.48 -16.43 -16.50
C HIS A 343 -2.89 -16.55 -15.11
N THR A 344 -1.59 -16.32 -15.01
CA THR A 344 -0.87 -16.47 -13.75
C THR A 344 -0.27 -15.14 -13.33
N ILE A 345 -0.60 -14.69 -12.12
CA ILE A 345 0.13 -13.64 -11.42
C ILE A 345 1.11 -14.33 -10.49
N THR A 346 2.39 -14.11 -10.71
CA THR A 346 3.44 -14.63 -9.83
C THR A 346 4.13 -13.48 -9.12
N TYR A 347 4.30 -13.65 -7.83
CA TYR A 347 5.05 -12.77 -6.95
C TYR A 347 6.23 -13.55 -6.38
N THR A 348 7.43 -12.99 -6.47
CA THR A 348 8.57 -13.51 -5.74
C THR A 348 9.22 -12.41 -4.93
N SER A 349 9.71 -12.76 -3.77
CA SER A 349 10.56 -11.86 -2.99
C SER A 349 11.70 -12.62 -2.35
N ARG A 350 12.81 -11.93 -2.26
CA ARG A 350 13.98 -12.39 -1.51
C ARG A 350 14.62 -11.21 -0.79
N GLY A 351 15.25 -11.48 0.32
CA GLY A 351 16.00 -10.49 1.06
C GLY A 351 17.20 -11.13 1.74
N GLU A 352 18.29 -10.42 1.78
CA GLU A 352 19.52 -10.79 2.46
C GLU A 352 20.02 -9.59 3.26
N SER A 353 20.45 -9.79 4.50
CA SER A 353 21.16 -8.79 5.25
C SER A 353 22.27 -9.45 6.03
N ASN A 354 23.50 -8.99 5.79
CA ASN A 354 24.70 -9.41 6.50
C ASN A 354 25.51 -8.19 6.93
N GLU A 355 26.74 -8.39 7.36
CA GLU A 355 27.62 -7.31 7.83
C GLU A 355 27.97 -6.30 6.72
N ASN A 356 28.04 -6.74 5.47
CA ASN A 356 28.53 -5.95 4.34
C ASN A 356 27.39 -5.31 3.53
N LYS A 357 26.22 -5.96 3.43
CA LYS A 357 25.12 -5.48 2.60
C LYS A 357 23.76 -5.83 3.16
N ALA A 358 22.77 -5.07 2.76
CA ALA A 358 21.37 -5.50 2.74
C ALA A 358 20.86 -5.41 1.31
N ASP A 359 20.24 -6.47 0.85
CA ASP A 359 19.70 -6.60 -0.48
C ASP A 359 18.27 -7.11 -0.37
N PHE A 360 17.36 -6.48 -1.10
CA PHE A 360 15.96 -6.82 -1.11
C PHE A 360 15.41 -6.73 -2.52
N MET A 361 14.69 -7.74 -2.96
CA MET A 361 14.09 -7.78 -4.30
C MET A 361 12.66 -8.32 -4.25
N ILE A 362 11.79 -7.66 -4.96
CA ILE A 362 10.44 -8.14 -5.30
C ILE A 362 10.34 -8.19 -6.82
N ASN A 363 9.84 -9.31 -7.34
CA ASN A 363 9.40 -9.40 -8.72
C ASN A 363 7.94 -9.84 -8.74
N MET A 364 7.16 -9.21 -9.58
CA MET A 364 5.78 -9.58 -9.84
C MET A 364 5.59 -9.57 -11.36
N TRP A 365 5.00 -10.62 -11.90
CA TRP A 365 4.67 -10.68 -13.32
C TRP A 365 3.33 -11.35 -13.55
N LEU A 366 2.67 -10.89 -14.58
CA LEU A 366 1.45 -11.45 -15.11
C LEU A 366 1.81 -12.17 -16.41
N THR A 367 1.51 -13.47 -16.48
CA THR A 367 1.70 -14.29 -17.68
C THR A 367 0.36 -14.83 -18.14
N ALA A 368 0.21 -15.00 -19.46
CA ALA A 368 -0.83 -15.81 -20.06
C ALA A 368 -0.18 -17.08 -20.61
N ASN A 369 -0.75 -18.22 -20.28
CA ASN A 369 -0.36 -19.51 -20.81
C ASN A 369 -1.48 -19.99 -21.71
N ASP A 370 -1.20 -20.11 -23.00
CA ASP A 370 -2.10 -20.67 -24.01
C ASP A 370 -1.57 -22.06 -24.39
N SER A 371 -2.48 -23.02 -24.53
CA SER A 371 -2.14 -24.42 -24.89
C SER A 371 -1.38 -24.56 -26.24
N MET A 372 -1.31 -23.50 -27.03
CA MET A 372 -0.69 -23.48 -28.37
C MET A 372 0.51 -22.54 -28.50
N SER A 373 0.83 -21.72 -27.49
CA SER A 373 1.91 -20.72 -27.55
C SER A 373 2.80 -20.77 -26.30
N GLU A 374 4.03 -20.27 -26.44
CA GLU A 374 4.91 -20.03 -25.30
C GLU A 374 4.27 -19.04 -24.31
N ASP A 375 4.63 -19.15 -23.03
CA ASP A 375 4.16 -18.25 -21.97
C ASP A 375 4.38 -16.79 -22.35
N LEU A 376 3.29 -16.06 -22.53
CA LEU A 376 3.33 -14.64 -22.86
C LEU A 376 3.32 -13.79 -21.58
N THR A 377 4.37 -13.02 -21.37
CA THR A 377 4.38 -12.02 -20.28
C THR A 377 3.51 -10.83 -20.65
N LEU A 378 2.41 -10.63 -19.91
CA LEU A 378 1.47 -9.51 -20.07
C LEU A 378 1.84 -8.29 -19.25
N GLY A 379 2.79 -8.39 -18.33
CA GLY A 379 3.27 -7.29 -17.51
C GLY A 379 4.25 -7.76 -16.46
N ALA A 380 5.16 -6.88 -16.08
CA ALA A 380 6.14 -7.15 -15.04
C ALA A 380 6.39 -5.92 -14.18
N LEU A 381 6.60 -6.14 -12.88
CA LEU A 381 7.07 -5.16 -11.91
C LEU A 381 8.27 -5.77 -11.20
N ASN A 382 9.41 -5.11 -11.28
CA ASN A 382 10.59 -5.47 -10.50
C ASN A 382 10.94 -4.32 -9.58
N TYR A 383 11.12 -4.60 -8.31
CA TYR A 383 11.55 -3.64 -7.30
C TYR A 383 12.77 -4.20 -6.56
N SER A 384 13.78 -3.37 -6.38
CA SER A 384 14.96 -3.76 -5.61
C SER A 384 15.47 -2.61 -4.73
N VAL A 385 16.02 -2.98 -3.58
CA VAL A 385 16.73 -2.06 -2.68
C VAL A 385 18.04 -2.69 -2.30
N LEU A 386 19.11 -1.93 -2.43
CA LEU A 386 20.46 -2.31 -2.05
C LEU A 386 21.03 -1.26 -1.09
N ILE A 387 21.57 -1.72 0.04
CA ILE A 387 22.36 -0.92 0.97
C ILE A 387 23.74 -1.57 1.11
N ASP A 388 24.78 -0.90 0.68
CA ASP A 388 26.18 -1.31 0.80
C ASP A 388 26.75 -0.76 2.13
N LYS A 389 26.79 -1.60 3.15
CA LYS A 389 27.25 -1.20 4.50
C LYS A 389 28.77 -0.97 4.60
N THR A 390 29.53 -1.33 3.56
CA THR A 390 30.98 -1.12 3.51
C THR A 390 31.35 0.30 3.12
N LYS A 391 30.39 1.06 2.53
CA LYS A 391 30.59 2.44 2.10
C LYS A 391 29.97 3.42 3.10
N GLN A 392 30.54 4.60 3.19
CA GLN A 392 30.02 5.69 4.04
C GLN A 392 29.05 6.62 3.31
N SER A 393 29.13 6.71 1.99
CA SER A 393 28.27 7.53 1.13
C SER A 393 27.91 6.77 -0.14
N ASP A 394 26.86 7.20 -0.82
CA ASP A 394 26.34 6.60 -2.05
C ASP A 394 26.14 5.08 -1.94
N ASN A 395 25.71 4.67 -0.76
CA ASN A 395 25.60 3.28 -0.36
C ASN A 395 24.16 2.76 -0.40
N PHE A 396 23.21 3.59 -0.82
CA PHE A 396 21.80 3.25 -0.96
C PHE A 396 21.35 3.35 -2.40
N LYS A 397 20.67 2.33 -2.90
CA LYS A 397 20.01 2.34 -4.21
C LYS A 397 18.69 1.60 -4.13
N ALA A 398 17.62 2.23 -4.59
CA ALA A 398 16.36 1.58 -4.87
C ALA A 398 16.04 1.70 -6.36
N SER A 399 15.51 0.66 -6.98
CA SER A 399 15.09 0.67 -8.37
C SER A 399 13.74 -0.01 -8.53
N MET A 400 12.96 0.48 -9.49
CA MET A 400 11.65 -0.06 -9.84
C MET A 400 11.52 -0.03 -11.36
N ASN A 401 11.20 -1.18 -11.94
CA ASN A 401 10.99 -1.33 -13.38
C ASN A 401 9.58 -1.84 -13.60
N PHE A 402 8.82 -1.13 -14.41
CA PHE A 402 7.51 -1.53 -14.89
C PHE A 402 7.61 -1.88 -16.38
N ALA A 403 7.06 -3.01 -16.77
CA ALA A 403 6.90 -3.39 -18.15
C ALA A 403 5.44 -3.71 -18.42
N PHE A 404 4.85 -3.04 -19.41
CA PHE A 404 3.46 -3.23 -19.81
C PHE A 404 3.40 -3.57 -21.30
N PRO A 405 2.54 -4.51 -21.73
CA PRO A 405 2.31 -4.71 -23.14
C PRO A 405 1.54 -3.50 -23.70
N LYS A 406 1.99 -2.98 -24.82
CA LYS A 406 1.21 -2.02 -25.58
C LYS A 406 0.00 -2.76 -26.17
N MET A 407 -1.20 -2.41 -25.72
CA MET A 407 -2.44 -3.03 -26.20
C MET A 407 -2.80 -2.66 -27.65
N ILE A 408 -1.94 -1.90 -28.33
CA ILE A 408 -2.13 -1.55 -29.74
C ILE A 408 -1.27 -2.51 -30.55
N PRO A 409 -1.87 -3.42 -31.33
CA PRO A 409 -1.11 -4.30 -32.19
C PRO A 409 -0.27 -3.43 -33.16
N VAL A 410 1.01 -3.73 -33.23
CA VAL A 410 1.89 -3.09 -34.19
C VAL A 410 1.83 -3.91 -35.48
N TYR A 411 1.34 -3.29 -36.54
CA TYR A 411 1.36 -3.84 -37.88
C TYR A 411 2.49 -3.17 -38.66
N SER A 412 3.38 -3.97 -39.25
CA SER A 412 4.30 -3.53 -40.29
C SER A 412 3.70 -3.86 -41.66
N ASP A 413 4.34 -3.37 -42.71
CA ASP A 413 3.96 -3.70 -44.10
C ASP A 413 4.02 -5.23 -44.38
N ASP A 414 4.76 -5.99 -43.54
CA ASP A 414 4.91 -7.43 -43.63
C ASP A 414 3.94 -8.22 -42.71
N GLY A 415 3.06 -7.56 -41.94
CA GLY A 415 2.06 -8.19 -41.09
C GLY A 415 2.16 -7.83 -39.59
N TYR A 416 1.65 -8.72 -38.72
CA TYR A 416 1.63 -8.54 -37.27
C TYR A 416 3.01 -8.76 -36.64
N GLU A 417 3.62 -7.70 -36.09
CA GLU A 417 4.94 -7.75 -35.43
C GLU A 417 4.90 -8.16 -33.94
N GLY A 418 3.72 -8.34 -33.37
CA GLY A 418 3.56 -8.66 -31.95
C GLY A 418 3.31 -7.42 -31.07
N ASN A 419 3.14 -7.66 -29.77
CA ASN A 419 2.97 -6.59 -28.77
C ASN A 419 4.33 -6.12 -28.30
N ARG A 420 4.63 -4.84 -28.48
CA ARG A 420 5.81 -4.23 -27.86
C ARG A 420 5.57 -3.96 -26.38
N MET A 421 6.60 -4.17 -25.56
CA MET A 421 6.55 -3.84 -24.14
C MET A 421 6.90 -2.37 -23.93
N GLU A 422 6.02 -1.65 -23.25
CA GLU A 422 6.33 -0.31 -22.73
C GLU A 422 7.06 -0.45 -21.41
N ILE A 423 8.26 0.13 -21.30
CA ILE A 423 9.11 0.00 -20.12
C ILE A 423 9.28 1.37 -19.48
N MET A 424 9.05 1.44 -18.18
CA MET A 424 9.36 2.58 -17.34
C MET A 424 10.31 2.11 -16.23
N GLU A 425 11.46 2.75 -16.13
CA GLU A 425 12.44 2.49 -15.10
C GLU A 425 12.54 3.71 -14.18
N ALA A 426 12.43 3.48 -12.88
CA ALA A 426 12.69 4.50 -11.87
C ALA A 426 13.81 4.03 -10.93
N SER A 427 14.71 4.92 -10.59
CA SER A 427 15.73 4.62 -9.58
C SER A 427 15.97 5.82 -8.67
N VAL A 428 16.26 5.50 -7.42
CA VAL A 428 16.63 6.45 -6.38
C VAL A 428 17.96 6.01 -5.81
N SER A 429 18.90 6.92 -5.68
CA SER A 429 20.19 6.63 -5.04
C SER A 429 20.56 7.69 -4.02
N GLY A 430 21.39 7.32 -3.06
CA GLY A 430 21.78 8.19 -2.00
C GLY A 430 22.59 7.50 -0.90
N SER A 431 22.44 7.97 0.32
CA SER A 431 23.18 7.46 1.47
C SER A 431 22.24 6.92 2.55
N PHE A 432 22.69 5.90 3.23
CA PHE A 432 22.07 5.32 4.43
C PHE A 432 23.09 5.29 5.56
N ASN A 433 22.69 5.75 6.75
CA ASN A 433 23.56 5.75 7.91
C ASN A 433 22.77 5.49 9.20
N LYS A 434 23.13 4.42 9.91
CA LYS A 434 22.62 4.15 11.24
C LYS A 434 23.48 4.86 12.28
N LYS A 435 23.08 6.10 12.64
CA LYS A 435 23.84 6.96 13.56
C LYS A 435 23.94 6.40 14.99
N SER A 436 22.85 5.76 15.44
CA SER A 436 22.77 5.15 16.78
C SER A 436 21.67 4.09 16.81
N ALA A 437 21.47 3.46 17.95
CA ALA A 437 20.31 2.59 18.19
C ALA A 437 18.95 3.34 18.02
N ASP A 438 18.97 4.66 18.22
CA ASP A 438 17.78 5.51 18.27
C ASP A 438 17.57 6.36 17.00
N THR A 439 18.51 6.32 16.03
CA THR A 439 18.48 7.26 14.89
C THR A 439 19.09 6.66 13.63
N VAL A 440 18.31 6.76 12.56
CA VAL A 440 18.71 6.39 11.20
C VAL A 440 18.60 7.61 10.30
N GLU A 441 19.56 7.80 9.41
CA GLU A 441 19.57 8.87 8.43
C GLU A 441 19.60 8.29 7.01
N PHE A 442 18.79 8.88 6.12
CA PHE A 442 18.83 8.67 4.68
C PHE A 442 19.12 9.99 3.98
N GLY A 443 19.92 9.95 2.94
CA GLY A 443 20.04 11.04 1.99
C GLY A 443 19.62 10.53 0.60
N ILE A 444 18.76 11.24 -0.10
CA ILE A 444 18.44 10.98 -1.50
C ILE A 444 19.21 12.00 -2.32
N ASN A 445 20.13 11.52 -3.15
CA ASN A 445 21.00 12.38 -3.95
C ASN A 445 20.50 12.45 -5.40
N LYS A 446 19.89 11.38 -5.89
CA LYS A 446 19.48 11.30 -7.29
C LYS A 446 18.21 10.48 -7.48
N ILE A 447 17.32 10.99 -8.32
CA ILE A 447 16.14 10.29 -8.83
C ILE A 447 16.26 10.27 -10.35
N ASN A 448 16.16 9.08 -10.96
CA ASN A 448 16.11 8.93 -12.41
C ASN A 448 14.84 8.18 -12.78
N ILE A 449 14.15 8.65 -13.81
CA ILE A 449 13.03 7.96 -14.44
C ILE A 449 13.31 7.92 -15.93
N ASN A 450 13.32 6.73 -16.52
CA ASN A 450 13.50 6.52 -17.94
C ASN A 450 12.23 5.90 -18.51
N SER A 451 11.82 6.37 -19.66
CA SER A 451 10.67 5.89 -20.40
C SER A 451 11.13 5.34 -21.74
N SER A 452 10.61 4.17 -22.12
CA SER A 452 10.89 3.59 -23.43
C SER A 452 10.38 4.47 -24.57
N LYS A 453 10.91 4.26 -25.80
CA LYS A 453 10.46 5.00 -26.98
C LYS A 453 8.97 4.84 -27.24
N GLU A 454 8.43 3.69 -26.91
CA GLU A 454 7.01 3.33 -27.04
C GLU A 454 6.10 4.18 -26.14
N MET A 455 6.60 4.64 -24.99
CA MET A 455 5.94 5.57 -24.08
C MET A 455 6.21 7.04 -24.39
N GLY A 456 6.76 7.35 -25.56
CA GLY A 456 7.14 8.71 -25.97
C GLY A 456 8.64 9.00 -25.82
N GLY A 457 9.39 8.11 -25.19
CA GLY A 457 10.81 8.24 -24.94
C GLY A 457 11.16 9.35 -23.97
N GLY A 458 12.40 9.33 -23.49
CA GLY A 458 12.95 10.40 -22.65
C GLY A 458 13.29 9.97 -21.25
N SER A 459 13.86 10.91 -20.52
CA SER A 459 14.28 10.70 -19.13
C SER A 459 13.97 11.92 -18.28
N LEU A 460 13.71 11.66 -17.00
CA LEU A 460 13.66 12.65 -15.94
C LEU A 460 14.82 12.36 -14.99
N ASN A 461 15.71 13.31 -14.82
CA ASN A 461 16.82 13.23 -13.89
C ASN A 461 16.71 14.39 -12.91
N ILE A 462 16.68 14.07 -11.62
CA ILE A 462 16.61 15.05 -10.53
C ILE A 462 17.82 14.80 -9.62
N GLU A 463 18.65 15.81 -9.43
CA GLU A 463 19.67 15.80 -8.40
C GLU A 463 19.16 16.54 -7.17
N LEU A 464 19.29 15.92 -6.02
CA LEU A 464 18.77 16.41 -4.74
C LEU A 464 19.92 16.53 -3.74
N ASP A 465 19.83 17.55 -2.89
CA ASP A 465 20.47 17.55 -1.59
C ASP A 465 19.36 17.28 -0.57
N SER A 466 19.32 16.05 -0.04
CA SER A 466 18.25 15.71 0.89
C SER A 466 18.77 14.97 2.10
N LYS A 467 18.03 15.14 3.20
CA LYS A 467 18.29 14.45 4.45
C LYS A 467 16.96 14.04 5.10
N MET A 468 16.80 12.76 5.31
CA MET A 468 15.74 12.20 6.14
C MET A 468 16.34 11.68 7.44
N VAL A 469 15.80 12.09 8.57
CA VAL A 469 16.17 11.58 9.88
C VAL A 469 14.97 10.87 10.50
N ILE A 470 15.16 9.63 10.88
CA ILE A 470 14.19 8.81 11.60
C ILE A 470 14.73 8.56 13.00
N THR A 471 13.98 8.95 14.02
CA THR A 471 14.40 8.76 15.42
C THR A 471 13.22 8.39 16.32
N ASN A 472 13.46 7.61 17.35
CA ASN A 472 12.46 7.29 18.38
C ASN A 472 12.27 8.42 19.42
N LYS A 473 12.91 9.56 19.24
CA LYS A 473 12.81 10.74 20.09
C LYS A 473 11.92 11.80 19.46
N ILE A 474 11.24 12.59 20.28
CA ILE A 474 10.56 13.78 19.81
C ILE A 474 11.60 14.91 19.79
N ILE A 475 12.13 15.20 18.59
CA ILE A 475 13.16 16.22 18.39
C ILE A 475 12.60 17.57 17.96
N LYS A 476 11.36 17.61 17.49
CA LYS A 476 10.65 18.84 17.10
C LYS A 476 9.23 18.79 17.63
N LYS A 477 8.84 19.81 18.39
CA LYS A 477 7.44 19.95 18.81
C LYS A 477 6.69 20.77 17.76
N ILE A 478 5.56 20.25 17.31
CA ILE A 478 4.65 20.96 16.40
C ILE A 478 3.52 21.51 17.25
N GLU A 479 3.41 22.84 17.32
CA GLU A 479 2.36 23.51 18.08
C GLU A 479 1.27 23.98 17.13
N MET A 480 0.02 23.65 17.46
CA MET A 480 -1.15 24.13 16.72
C MET A 480 -1.57 25.51 17.27
N PRO A 481 -2.01 26.44 16.42
CA PRO A 481 -2.61 27.71 16.86
C PRO A 481 -3.75 27.51 17.88
N LYS A 482 -3.99 28.52 18.71
CA LYS A 482 -4.94 28.40 19.83
C LYS A 482 -6.39 28.63 19.41
N ASP A 483 -6.61 29.52 18.45
CA ASP A 483 -7.95 29.84 17.97
C ASP A 483 -8.50 28.67 17.17
N ARG A 484 -9.74 28.28 17.43
CA ARG A 484 -10.31 27.03 16.88
C ARG A 484 -11.62 27.27 16.16
N VAL A 485 -11.73 26.75 14.96
CA VAL A 485 -12.94 26.80 14.13
C VAL A 485 -13.39 25.39 13.79
N ASN A 486 -14.65 25.09 14.07
CA ASN A 486 -15.25 23.81 13.68
C ASN A 486 -15.60 23.82 12.20
N VAL A 487 -14.96 22.98 11.45
CA VAL A 487 -15.12 22.89 9.98
C VAL A 487 -16.56 22.54 9.57
N LEU A 488 -17.28 21.74 10.37
CA LEU A 488 -18.66 21.35 10.08
C LEU A 488 -19.68 22.48 10.35
N GLU A 489 -19.27 23.56 11.02
CA GLU A 489 -20.12 24.72 11.33
C GLU A 489 -19.84 25.88 10.37
N MET A 490 -18.84 25.77 9.49
CA MET A 490 -18.52 26.80 8.50
C MET A 490 -19.58 26.86 7.40
N SER A 491 -20.00 28.07 7.08
CA SER A 491 -20.85 28.33 5.91
C SER A 491 -20.04 28.25 4.61
N SER A 492 -20.74 28.15 3.46
CA SER A 492 -20.07 28.22 2.15
C SER A 492 -19.33 29.55 1.92
N GLU A 493 -19.81 30.63 2.53
CA GLU A 493 -19.17 31.94 2.46
C GLU A 493 -17.86 31.95 3.28
N ASP A 494 -17.85 31.35 4.48
CA ASP A 494 -16.64 31.20 5.30
C ASP A 494 -15.57 30.38 4.58
N TRP A 495 -15.99 29.31 3.92
CA TRP A 495 -15.09 28.48 3.11
C TRP A 495 -14.46 29.26 1.96
N THR A 496 -15.28 30.00 1.21
CA THR A 496 -14.80 30.82 0.08
C THR A 496 -13.81 31.86 0.57
N LYS A 497 -14.15 32.58 1.64
CA LYS A 497 -13.27 33.58 2.26
C LYS A 497 -11.94 32.99 2.74
N THR A 498 -11.98 31.84 3.43
CA THR A 498 -10.77 31.14 3.90
C THR A 498 -9.88 30.72 2.75
N LYS A 499 -10.46 30.16 1.67
CA LYS A 499 -9.75 29.80 0.45
C LYS A 499 -9.10 30.99 -0.21
N ASP A 500 -9.85 32.08 -0.39
CA ASP A 500 -9.36 33.28 -1.05
C ASP A 500 -8.23 33.95 -0.25
N GLU A 501 -8.34 33.97 1.08
CA GLU A 501 -7.28 34.44 1.97
C GLU A 501 -6.02 33.59 1.85
N PHE A 502 -6.15 32.25 1.85
CA PHE A 502 -5.03 31.33 1.67
C PHE A 502 -4.35 31.53 0.31
N MET A 503 -5.13 31.59 -0.77
CA MET A 503 -4.61 31.79 -2.13
C MET A 503 -3.90 33.13 -2.29
N MET A 504 -4.47 34.21 -1.73
CA MET A 504 -3.85 35.53 -1.73
C MET A 504 -2.48 35.53 -1.01
N GLN A 505 -2.37 34.84 0.12
CA GLN A 505 -1.10 34.74 0.84
C GLN A 505 -0.06 33.92 0.07
N LEU A 506 -0.48 32.83 -0.59
CA LEU A 506 0.39 32.07 -1.48
C LEU A 506 0.88 32.88 -2.68
N GLU A 507 0.01 33.68 -3.29
CA GLU A 507 0.39 34.59 -4.37
C GLU A 507 1.39 35.66 -3.91
N ASN A 508 1.18 36.22 -2.73
CA ASN A 508 2.11 37.19 -2.15
C ASN A 508 3.47 36.57 -1.92
N LEU A 509 3.52 35.35 -1.38
CA LEU A 509 4.74 34.58 -1.22
C LEU A 509 5.44 34.36 -2.57
N SER A 510 4.70 33.94 -3.59
CA SER A 510 5.22 33.74 -4.94
C SER A 510 5.78 35.02 -5.55
N LYS A 511 5.13 36.17 -5.33
CA LYS A 511 5.61 37.47 -5.82
C LYS A 511 6.85 37.97 -5.07
N GLU A 512 6.95 37.65 -3.79
CA GLU A 512 8.08 38.04 -2.94
C GLU A 512 9.35 37.20 -3.24
N TYR A 513 9.16 35.94 -3.59
CA TYR A 513 10.25 34.96 -3.79
C TYR A 513 10.40 34.50 -5.25
N GLY A 514 9.52 34.86 -6.16
CA GLY A 514 9.60 34.58 -7.59
C GLY A 514 10.32 35.67 -8.41
N LYS A 515 10.88 36.67 -7.73
CA LYS A 515 11.77 37.68 -8.32
C LYS A 515 13.21 37.30 -8.04
#